data_6a955ef91cc122bd77f1efc526a873b8
#
_entry.id   6a955ef91cc122bd77f1efc526a873b8
#
_cell.length_a   1.000
_cell.length_b   1.000
_cell.length_c   1.000
_cell.angle_alpha   90.00
_cell.angle_beta   90.00
_cell.angle_gamma   90.00
#
_symmetry.space_group_name_H-M   'P 1'
#
loop_
_entity.id
_entity.type
_entity.pdbx_description
1 polymer ?
#
loop_
_entity_poly.entity_id
_entity_poly.type
_entity_poly.pdbx_seq_one_letter_code
_entity_poly.pdbx_strand_id
1 'polypeptide(L)'
;NIDNLSALLPAVEKIAQKHTSFQIKPEQYNIVGEHLLATLDEMFSPGQEVLDAWGKAYGVLANVFINREAEIYNENASKAGGWEGTRDFRIVAKTPRSALITSFELEPVDGGAVAEYRPGQYLGVWLKPEGFPHQEIRQYSLTRKPDGKGYRIAVKREEGGQVSNWLHNHANEIGRAHV
;
A
#
# COMPACT_ATOMS: atom_id res chain seq x y z
N ASN A 1 3.85 23.04 -13.38
CA ASN A 1 5.05 22.28 -13.84
C ASN A 1 4.78 21.40 -15.07
N ILE A 2 3.83 21.80 -15.92
CA ILE A 2 3.51 21.09 -17.16
C ILE A 2 4.75 21.04 -18.08
N ASP A 3 5.56 22.07 -18.04
CA ASP A 3 6.79 22.17 -18.87
C ASP A 3 8.00 21.41 -18.30
N ASN A 4 7.88 20.82 -17.09
CA ASN A 4 8.95 20.07 -16.44
C ASN A 4 8.41 18.83 -15.73
N LEU A 5 8.07 17.81 -16.51
CA LEU A 5 7.57 16.53 -15.99
C LEU A 5 8.62 15.80 -15.14
N SER A 6 9.91 16.01 -15.39
CA SER A 6 10.99 15.39 -14.62
C SER A 6 10.97 15.83 -13.13
N ALA A 7 10.51 17.04 -12.84
CA ALA A 7 10.34 17.50 -11.46
C ALA A 7 9.26 16.73 -10.68
N LEU A 8 8.38 16.01 -11.38
CA LEU A 8 7.33 15.19 -10.76
C LEU A 8 7.80 13.77 -10.43
N LEU A 9 8.89 13.29 -11.01
CA LEU A 9 9.34 11.91 -10.86
C LEU A 9 9.51 11.45 -9.38
N PRO A 10 10.09 12.26 -8.47
CA PRO A 10 10.17 11.87 -7.06
C PRO A 10 8.80 11.71 -6.38
N ALA A 11 7.82 12.52 -6.78
CA ALA A 11 6.45 12.42 -6.28
C ALA A 11 5.74 11.19 -6.89
N VAL A 12 5.92 10.95 -8.18
CA VAL A 12 5.41 9.75 -8.87
C VAL A 12 5.94 8.50 -8.20
N GLU A 13 7.26 8.40 -7.96
CA GLU A 13 7.85 7.24 -7.28
C GLU A 13 7.22 6.99 -5.92
N LYS A 14 7.13 8.02 -5.07
CA LYS A 14 6.52 7.90 -3.73
C LYS A 14 5.06 7.46 -3.79
N ILE A 15 4.29 7.98 -4.73
CA ILE A 15 2.87 7.64 -4.88
C ILE A 15 2.73 6.22 -5.45
N ALA A 16 3.50 5.85 -6.47
CA ALA A 16 3.48 4.51 -7.05
C ALA A 16 3.82 3.42 -6.02
N GLN A 17 4.86 3.63 -5.18
CA GLN A 17 5.17 2.74 -4.07
C GLN A 17 3.99 2.58 -3.09
N LYS A 18 3.25 3.65 -2.84
CA LYS A 18 2.06 3.59 -1.99
C LYS A 18 0.90 2.87 -2.68
N HIS A 19 0.65 3.15 -3.95
CA HIS A 19 -0.39 2.50 -4.76
C HIS A 19 -0.17 0.99 -4.83
N THR A 20 1.06 0.54 -5.02
CA THR A 20 1.37 -0.89 -5.08
C THR A 20 1.08 -1.59 -3.75
N SER A 21 1.26 -0.93 -2.59
CA SER A 21 0.87 -1.48 -1.29
C SER A 21 -0.66 -1.63 -1.12
N PHE A 22 -1.45 -0.92 -1.93
CA PHE A 22 -2.90 -1.04 -2.02
C PHE A 22 -3.38 -1.93 -3.17
N GLN A 23 -2.48 -2.55 -3.92
CA GLN A 23 -2.80 -3.39 -5.08
C GLN A 23 -3.58 -2.65 -6.16
N ILE A 24 -3.30 -1.36 -6.39
CA ILE A 24 -3.95 -0.56 -7.42
C ILE A 24 -3.72 -1.20 -8.79
N LYS A 25 -4.80 -1.30 -9.57
CA LYS A 25 -4.82 -1.90 -10.90
C LYS A 25 -5.01 -0.84 -11.99
N PRO A 26 -4.50 -1.07 -13.22
CA PRO A 26 -4.62 -0.11 -14.33
C PRO A 26 -6.06 0.37 -14.60
N GLU A 27 -7.04 -0.53 -14.53
CA GLU A 27 -8.44 -0.21 -14.77
C GLU A 27 -9.04 0.78 -13.77
N GLN A 28 -8.49 0.87 -12.56
CA GLN A 28 -8.97 1.80 -11.54
C GLN A 28 -8.64 3.27 -11.87
N TYR A 29 -7.66 3.52 -12.73
CA TYR A 29 -7.36 4.85 -13.22
C TYR A 29 -8.49 5.43 -14.08
N ASN A 30 -9.24 4.59 -14.78
CA ASN A 30 -10.40 5.04 -15.54
C ASN A 30 -11.48 5.62 -14.63
N ILE A 31 -11.73 4.97 -13.48
CA ILE A 31 -12.70 5.43 -12.47
C ILE A 31 -12.31 6.83 -11.97
N VAL A 32 -11.04 7.01 -11.63
CA VAL A 32 -10.54 8.31 -11.16
C VAL A 32 -10.65 9.38 -12.26
N GLY A 33 -10.32 9.02 -13.51
CA GLY A 33 -10.41 9.92 -14.66
C GLY A 33 -11.85 10.38 -14.91
N GLU A 34 -12.80 9.47 -14.92
CA GLU A 34 -14.23 9.78 -15.10
C GLU A 34 -14.75 10.74 -14.03
N HIS A 35 -14.46 10.44 -12.76
CA HIS A 35 -14.90 11.31 -11.66
C HIS A 35 -14.18 12.65 -11.62
N LEU A 36 -12.90 12.70 -12.02
CA LEU A 36 -12.17 13.96 -12.15
C LEU A 36 -12.83 14.87 -13.18
N LEU A 37 -13.11 14.35 -14.38
CA LEU A 37 -13.72 15.14 -15.46
C LEU A 37 -15.14 15.56 -15.10
N ALA A 38 -15.93 14.67 -14.51
CA ALA A 38 -17.29 14.99 -14.05
C ALA A 38 -17.29 16.09 -12.98
N THR A 39 -16.35 16.05 -12.03
CA THR A 39 -16.21 17.08 -11.01
C THR A 39 -15.78 18.43 -11.60
N LEU A 40 -14.87 18.42 -12.57
CA LEU A 40 -14.46 19.65 -13.28
C LEU A 40 -15.63 20.27 -14.03
N ASP A 41 -16.45 19.46 -14.69
CA ASP A 41 -17.64 19.94 -15.39
C ASP A 41 -18.68 20.52 -14.44
N GLU A 42 -18.99 19.81 -13.36
CA GLU A 42 -19.95 20.25 -12.33
C GLU A 42 -19.54 21.57 -11.68
N MET A 43 -18.25 21.72 -11.32
CA MET A 43 -17.78 22.88 -10.58
C MET A 43 -17.51 24.13 -11.45
N PHE A 44 -17.06 23.93 -12.68
CA PHE A 44 -16.53 25.02 -13.50
C PHE A 44 -17.25 25.20 -14.84
N SER A 45 -17.98 24.18 -15.32
CA SER A 45 -18.63 24.17 -16.64
C SER A 45 -17.73 24.69 -17.76
N PRO A 46 -16.48 24.15 -17.90
CA PRO A 46 -15.42 24.76 -18.72
C PRO A 46 -15.63 24.55 -20.22
N GLY A 47 -16.62 23.74 -20.60
CA GLY A 47 -16.88 23.32 -21.98
C GLY A 47 -16.04 22.11 -22.43
N GLN A 48 -16.53 21.47 -23.52
CA GLN A 48 -16.02 20.15 -23.96
C GLN A 48 -14.53 20.20 -24.37
N GLU A 49 -14.08 21.24 -25.02
CA GLU A 49 -12.69 21.38 -25.45
C GLU A 49 -11.72 21.33 -24.26
N VAL A 50 -12.07 22.00 -23.17
CA VAL A 50 -11.26 22.00 -21.93
C VAL A 50 -11.29 20.64 -21.24
N LEU A 51 -12.47 20.00 -21.19
CA LEU A 51 -12.61 18.65 -20.61
C LEU A 51 -11.79 17.62 -21.42
N ASP A 52 -11.80 17.71 -22.75
CA ASP A 52 -10.99 16.83 -23.60
C ASP A 52 -9.49 17.04 -23.38
N ALA A 53 -9.06 18.29 -23.19
CA ALA A 53 -7.66 18.61 -22.87
C ALA A 53 -7.24 18.03 -21.51
N TRP A 54 -8.08 18.15 -20.49
CA TRP A 54 -7.89 17.54 -19.17
C TRP A 54 -7.87 16.02 -19.24
N GLY A 55 -8.76 15.40 -20.01
CA GLY A 55 -8.78 13.96 -20.22
C GLY A 55 -7.48 13.43 -20.82
N LYS A 56 -6.94 14.14 -21.83
CA LYS A 56 -5.63 13.80 -22.43
C LYS A 56 -4.49 13.94 -21.42
N ALA A 57 -4.45 15.06 -20.69
CA ALA A 57 -3.43 15.31 -19.67
C ALA A 57 -3.46 14.25 -18.55
N TYR A 58 -4.66 13.92 -18.06
CA TYR A 58 -4.85 12.85 -17.09
C TYR A 58 -4.39 11.50 -17.63
N GLY A 59 -4.73 11.15 -18.87
CA GLY A 59 -4.31 9.90 -19.51
C GLY A 59 -2.79 9.74 -19.58
N VAL A 60 -2.06 10.81 -19.87
CA VAL A 60 -0.58 10.82 -19.85
C VAL A 60 -0.08 10.54 -18.42
N LEU A 61 -0.62 11.21 -17.42
CA LEU A 61 -0.22 11.01 -16.03
C LEU A 61 -0.56 9.59 -15.54
N ALA A 62 -1.75 9.10 -15.84
CA ALA A 62 -2.18 7.73 -15.50
C ALA A 62 -1.22 6.68 -16.07
N ASN A 63 -0.82 6.82 -17.34
CA ASN A 63 0.13 5.91 -17.97
C ASN A 63 1.52 5.93 -17.31
N VAL A 64 1.98 7.07 -16.83
CA VAL A 64 3.25 7.17 -16.08
C VAL A 64 3.16 6.34 -14.79
N PHE A 65 2.05 6.44 -14.04
CA PHE A 65 1.83 5.64 -12.83
C PHE A 65 1.68 4.16 -13.13
N ILE A 66 0.82 3.80 -14.08
CA ILE A 66 0.55 2.40 -14.48
C ILE A 66 1.86 1.68 -14.83
N ASN A 67 2.71 2.33 -15.66
CA ASN A 67 3.98 1.75 -16.06
C ASN A 67 4.93 1.58 -14.86
N ARG A 68 5.06 2.62 -14.01
CA ARG A 68 5.94 2.54 -12.85
C ARG A 68 5.46 1.53 -11.81
N GLU A 69 4.17 1.43 -11.59
CA GLU A 69 3.57 0.44 -10.70
C GLU A 69 3.79 -0.99 -11.21
N ALA A 70 3.65 -1.22 -12.53
CA ALA A 70 3.95 -2.52 -13.14
C ALA A 70 5.42 -2.92 -12.94
N GLU A 71 6.36 -1.96 -13.07
CA GLU A 71 7.77 -2.21 -12.77
C GLU A 71 7.97 -2.59 -11.29
N ILE A 72 7.36 -1.86 -10.35
CA ILE A 72 7.47 -2.13 -8.91
C ILE A 72 6.89 -3.51 -8.56
N TYR A 73 5.73 -3.89 -9.13
CA TYR A 73 5.19 -5.23 -8.93
C TYR A 73 6.16 -6.32 -9.41
N ASN A 74 6.73 -6.16 -10.60
CA ASN A 74 7.71 -7.10 -11.14
C ASN A 74 9.01 -7.13 -10.31
N GLU A 75 9.54 -5.97 -9.91
CA GLU A 75 10.70 -5.85 -9.03
C GLU A 75 10.47 -6.59 -7.70
N ASN A 76 9.30 -6.42 -7.09
CA ASN A 76 8.96 -7.05 -5.82
C ASN A 76 8.77 -8.56 -5.97
N ALA A 77 8.08 -9.02 -7.00
CA ALA A 77 7.87 -10.45 -7.27
C ALA A 77 9.17 -11.19 -7.59
N SER A 78 10.11 -10.54 -8.29
CA SER A 78 11.38 -11.15 -8.72
C SER A 78 12.46 -11.21 -7.64
N LYS A 79 12.28 -10.53 -6.50
CA LYS A 79 13.23 -10.62 -5.37
C LYS A 79 13.26 -12.03 -4.80
N ALA A 80 14.41 -12.47 -4.29
CA ALA A 80 14.49 -13.71 -3.51
C ALA A 80 13.52 -13.62 -2.31
N GLY A 81 12.57 -14.56 -2.22
CA GLY A 81 11.50 -14.52 -1.23
C GLY A 81 10.40 -13.49 -1.49
N GLY A 82 10.40 -12.86 -2.68
CA GLY A 82 9.32 -11.97 -3.13
C GLY A 82 8.06 -12.74 -3.53
N TRP A 83 6.98 -12.01 -3.74
CA TRP A 83 5.70 -12.57 -4.18
C TRP A 83 4.87 -11.55 -4.96
N GLU A 84 3.89 -12.04 -5.68
CA GLU A 84 2.88 -11.24 -6.34
C GLU A 84 1.60 -11.17 -5.50
N GLY A 85 0.94 -10.02 -5.49
CA GLY A 85 -0.32 -9.85 -4.76
C GLY A 85 -0.13 -9.81 -3.24
N THR A 86 -0.98 -10.52 -2.52
CA THR A 86 -0.90 -10.67 -1.05
C THR A 86 -0.42 -12.06 -0.69
N ARG A 87 0.35 -12.16 0.40
CA ARG A 87 0.82 -13.42 0.97
C ARG A 87 0.39 -13.52 2.42
N ASP A 88 -0.02 -14.71 2.85
CA ASP A 88 -0.50 -14.93 4.20
C ASP A 88 0.65 -15.08 5.21
N PHE A 89 0.53 -14.35 6.31
CA PHE A 89 1.46 -14.39 7.44
C PHE A 89 0.73 -14.70 8.73
N ARG A 90 1.39 -15.42 9.63
CA ARG A 90 0.94 -15.64 11.00
C ARG A 90 1.75 -14.79 11.97
N ILE A 91 1.12 -14.35 13.03
CA ILE A 91 1.79 -13.72 14.17
C ILE A 91 2.42 -14.82 15.02
N VAL A 92 3.73 -14.82 15.12
CA VAL A 92 4.47 -15.81 15.93
C VAL A 92 4.92 -15.25 17.27
N ALA A 93 4.96 -13.92 17.41
CA ALA A 93 5.21 -13.25 18.67
C ALA A 93 4.53 -11.89 18.73
N LYS A 94 4.00 -11.56 19.89
CA LYS A 94 3.36 -10.30 20.22
C LYS A 94 3.97 -9.77 21.51
N THR A 95 4.74 -8.69 21.42
CA THR A 95 5.53 -8.20 22.54
C THR A 95 5.22 -6.73 22.83
N PRO A 96 4.62 -6.37 23.98
CA PRO A 96 4.50 -4.99 24.41
C PRO A 96 5.89 -4.32 24.50
N ARG A 97 6.03 -3.13 23.94
CA ARG A 97 7.26 -2.32 23.97
C ARG A 97 7.10 -1.07 24.83
N SER A 98 5.87 -0.60 24.96
CA SER A 98 5.47 0.48 25.87
C SER A 98 3.97 0.33 26.18
N ALA A 99 3.40 1.26 26.95
CA ALA A 99 1.96 1.30 27.20
C ALA A 99 1.11 1.39 25.91
N LEU A 100 1.66 1.98 24.85
CA LEU A 100 0.95 2.22 23.59
C LEU A 100 1.51 1.45 22.39
N ILE A 101 2.68 0.83 22.48
CA ILE A 101 3.34 0.21 21.33
C ILE A 101 3.51 -1.30 21.58
N THR A 102 3.07 -2.09 20.63
CA THR A 102 3.27 -3.54 20.58
C THR A 102 3.99 -3.93 19.29
N SER A 103 5.04 -4.75 19.41
CA SER A 103 5.68 -5.38 18.26
C SER A 103 4.99 -6.69 17.93
N PHE A 104 4.85 -6.95 16.63
CA PHE A 104 4.33 -8.21 16.08
C PHE A 104 5.40 -8.82 15.18
N GLU A 105 5.76 -10.06 15.44
CA GLU A 105 6.62 -10.84 14.56
C GLU A 105 5.75 -11.71 13.67
N LEU A 106 6.05 -11.66 12.37
CA LEU A 106 5.25 -12.24 11.29
C LEU A 106 6.11 -13.24 10.53
N GLU A 107 5.60 -14.46 10.37
CA GLU A 107 6.19 -15.48 9.52
C GLU A 107 5.21 -15.89 8.43
N PRO A 108 5.69 -16.20 7.21
CA PRO A 108 4.81 -16.67 6.15
C PRO A 108 4.19 -18.02 6.50
N VAL A 109 2.91 -18.19 6.22
CA VAL A 109 2.17 -19.43 6.53
C VAL A 109 2.72 -20.61 5.73
N ASP A 110 3.16 -20.37 4.50
CA ASP A 110 3.75 -21.36 3.62
C ASP A 110 5.17 -21.79 4.01
N GLY A 111 5.79 -21.14 5.02
CA GLY A 111 7.13 -21.43 5.50
C GLY A 111 8.26 -21.05 4.55
N GLY A 112 7.97 -20.41 3.40
CA GLY A 112 8.96 -19.97 2.43
C GLY A 112 9.76 -18.76 2.91
N ALA A 113 10.88 -18.47 2.27
CA ALA A 113 11.67 -17.27 2.52
C ALA A 113 10.86 -16.00 2.25
N VAL A 114 11.21 -14.89 2.88
CA VAL A 114 10.65 -13.57 2.64
C VAL A 114 11.69 -12.63 2.07
N ALA A 115 11.25 -11.66 1.26
CA ALA A 115 12.13 -10.69 0.64
C ALA A 115 12.86 -9.84 1.70
N GLU A 116 14.14 -9.57 1.44
CA GLU A 116 14.88 -8.60 2.23
C GLU A 116 14.39 -7.17 1.96
N TYR A 117 14.62 -6.29 2.90
CA TYR A 117 14.19 -4.90 2.86
C TYR A 117 15.26 -3.95 3.37
N ARG A 118 15.14 -2.69 3.03
CA ARG A 118 16.03 -1.62 3.48
C ARG A 118 15.40 -0.86 4.67
N PRO A 119 16.21 -0.24 5.53
CA PRO A 119 15.71 0.66 6.56
C PRO A 119 14.78 1.73 5.99
N GLY A 120 13.65 1.97 6.66
CA GLY A 120 12.62 2.90 6.22
C GLY A 120 11.50 2.29 5.37
N GLN A 121 11.63 1.05 4.95
CA GLN A 121 10.53 0.34 4.26
C GLN A 121 9.44 -0.10 5.24
N TYR A 122 8.27 -0.31 4.71
CA TYR A 122 7.06 -0.69 5.44
C TYR A 122 6.37 -1.88 4.78
N LEU A 123 5.49 -2.49 5.53
CA LEU A 123 4.63 -3.59 5.10
C LEU A 123 3.19 -3.10 5.00
N GLY A 124 2.51 -3.34 3.88
CA GLY A 124 1.06 -3.17 3.74
C GLY A 124 0.36 -4.38 4.36
N VAL A 125 -0.30 -4.19 5.48
CA VAL A 125 -1.02 -5.25 6.19
C VAL A 125 -2.50 -5.17 5.86
N TRP A 126 -3.02 -6.25 5.31
CA TRP A 126 -4.41 -6.42 4.87
C TRP A 126 -5.15 -7.28 5.89
N LEU A 127 -6.21 -6.74 6.47
CA LEU A 127 -6.96 -7.39 7.53
C LEU A 127 -8.45 -7.34 7.22
N LYS A 128 -9.15 -8.44 7.50
CA LYS A 128 -10.62 -8.44 7.53
C LYS A 128 -11.09 -9.17 8.79
N PRO A 129 -10.98 -8.53 9.96
CA PRO A 129 -11.46 -9.12 11.19
C PRO A 129 -12.97 -9.33 11.16
N GLU A 130 -13.44 -10.31 11.91
CA GLU A 130 -14.87 -10.52 12.11
C GLU A 130 -15.52 -9.26 12.69
N GLY A 131 -16.67 -8.88 12.14
CA GLY A 131 -17.39 -7.66 12.52
C GLY A 131 -16.94 -6.38 11.80
N PHE A 132 -15.88 -6.43 10.99
CA PHE A 132 -15.50 -5.27 10.17
C PHE A 132 -16.28 -5.30 8.86
N PRO A 133 -16.91 -4.16 8.46
CA PRO A 133 -17.72 -4.10 7.25
C PRO A 133 -16.89 -4.28 5.98
N HIS A 134 -15.63 -3.82 6.00
CA HIS A 134 -14.73 -3.82 4.86
C HIS A 134 -13.36 -4.41 5.24
N GLN A 135 -12.60 -4.73 4.20
CA GLN A 135 -11.19 -5.05 4.35
C GLN A 135 -10.42 -3.78 4.71
N GLU A 136 -9.59 -3.88 5.74
CA GLU A 136 -8.74 -2.80 6.20
C GLU A 136 -7.30 -2.98 5.74
N ILE A 137 -6.68 -1.89 5.29
CA ILE A 137 -5.28 -1.89 4.86
C ILE A 137 -4.54 -0.83 5.68
N ARG A 138 -3.45 -1.22 6.33
CA ARG A 138 -2.59 -0.30 7.08
C ARG A 138 -1.13 -0.56 6.76
N GLN A 139 -0.36 0.49 6.73
CA GLN A 139 1.08 0.45 6.49
C GLN A 139 1.82 0.54 7.82
N TYR A 140 2.72 -0.43 8.07
CA TYR A 140 3.55 -0.47 9.28
C TYR A 140 5.02 -0.59 8.91
N SER A 141 5.84 0.28 9.51
CA SER A 141 7.29 0.25 9.32
C SER A 141 7.89 -1.07 9.80
N LEU A 142 8.85 -1.58 9.05
CA LEU A 142 9.62 -2.76 9.40
C LEU A 142 10.71 -2.38 10.42
N THR A 143 10.79 -3.13 11.54
CA THR A 143 11.50 -2.71 12.74
C THR A 143 12.60 -3.66 13.22
N ARG A 144 13.03 -4.62 12.39
CA ARG A 144 14.18 -5.47 12.70
C ARG A 144 15.10 -5.57 11.49
N LYS A 145 16.32 -6.07 11.69
CA LYS A 145 17.23 -6.40 10.58
C LYS A 145 16.62 -7.54 9.76
N PRO A 146 16.65 -7.46 8.42
CA PRO A 146 16.22 -8.56 7.55
C PRO A 146 17.00 -9.85 7.86
N ASP A 147 16.29 -10.98 7.84
CA ASP A 147 16.86 -12.32 8.05
C ASP A 147 16.33 -13.36 7.05
N GLY A 148 15.51 -12.92 6.08
CA GLY A 148 14.89 -13.79 5.09
C GLY A 148 13.82 -14.76 5.63
N LYS A 149 13.48 -14.71 6.93
CA LYS A 149 12.56 -15.66 7.58
C LYS A 149 11.20 -15.05 7.91
N GLY A 150 11.17 -13.76 8.19
CA GLY A 150 9.93 -13.09 8.57
C GLY A 150 10.11 -11.60 8.75
N TYR A 151 9.05 -10.94 9.19
CA TYR A 151 9.03 -9.50 9.39
C TYR A 151 8.68 -9.16 10.84
N ARG A 152 9.07 -7.95 11.27
CA ARG A 152 8.61 -7.39 12.52
C ARG A 152 8.08 -5.98 12.27
N ILE A 153 6.83 -5.76 12.69
CA ILE A 153 6.20 -4.44 12.69
C ILE A 153 6.01 -3.95 14.11
N ALA A 154 5.89 -2.65 14.29
CA ALA A 154 5.49 -2.03 15.55
C ALA A 154 4.20 -1.24 15.33
N VAL A 155 3.20 -1.53 16.14
CA VAL A 155 1.88 -0.91 16.05
C VAL A 155 1.66 -0.05 17.28
N LYS A 156 1.47 1.26 17.06
CA LYS A 156 1.00 2.17 18.10
C LYS A 156 -0.51 2.05 18.23
N ARG A 157 -1.00 1.91 19.45
CA ARG A 157 -2.42 1.98 19.76
C ARG A 157 -2.88 3.41 19.60
N GLU A 158 -3.76 3.68 18.63
CA GLU A 158 -4.36 4.99 18.45
C GLU A 158 -5.73 5.05 19.14
N GLU A 159 -5.99 6.16 19.81
CA GLU A 159 -7.29 6.42 20.41
C GLU A 159 -8.37 6.47 19.31
N GLY A 160 -9.44 5.69 19.46
CA GLY A 160 -10.48 5.55 18.43
C GLY A 160 -10.07 4.78 17.18
N GLY A 161 -8.81 4.35 17.04
CA GLY A 161 -8.32 3.60 15.88
C GLY A 161 -8.86 2.17 15.86
N GLN A 162 -9.64 1.80 14.86
CA GLN A 162 -10.25 0.46 14.78
C GLN A 162 -9.19 -0.64 14.64
N VAL A 163 -8.32 -0.56 13.64
CA VAL A 163 -7.34 -1.59 13.33
C VAL A 163 -6.26 -1.70 14.40
N SER A 164 -5.71 -0.58 14.88
CA SER A 164 -4.68 -0.60 15.91
C SER A 164 -5.18 -1.22 17.23
N ASN A 165 -6.41 -0.90 17.63
CA ASN A 165 -7.02 -1.49 18.82
C ASN A 165 -7.33 -2.96 18.62
N TRP A 166 -7.82 -3.37 17.45
CA TRP A 166 -8.05 -4.78 17.16
C TRP A 166 -6.76 -5.59 17.22
N LEU A 167 -5.67 -5.11 16.60
CA LEU A 167 -4.36 -5.76 16.68
C LEU A 167 -3.87 -5.90 18.12
N HIS A 168 -4.01 -4.86 18.94
CA HIS A 168 -3.61 -4.92 20.34
C HIS A 168 -4.45 -5.89 21.19
N ASN A 169 -5.75 -5.94 20.94
CA ASN A 169 -6.68 -6.66 21.82
C ASN A 169 -6.93 -8.10 21.37
N HIS A 170 -7.01 -8.35 20.05
CA HIS A 170 -7.57 -9.58 19.49
C HIS A 170 -6.61 -10.34 18.57
N ALA A 171 -5.62 -9.68 17.97
CA ALA A 171 -4.74 -10.35 17.03
C ALA A 171 -3.81 -11.34 17.75
N ASN A 172 -4.22 -12.57 17.77
CA ASN A 172 -3.40 -13.72 18.14
C ASN A 172 -3.05 -14.57 16.93
N GLU A 173 -3.76 -14.40 15.81
CA GLU A 173 -3.60 -15.09 14.54
C GLU A 173 -3.92 -14.16 13.37
N ILE A 174 -3.18 -14.26 12.39
CA ILE A 174 -3.09 -13.99 10.96
C ILE A 174 -3.92 -12.87 10.34
N GLY A 175 -3.18 -12.01 9.62
CA GLY A 175 -3.62 -11.18 8.52
C GLY A 175 -2.89 -11.55 7.23
N ARG A 176 -3.35 -11.02 6.09
CA ARG A 176 -2.61 -11.02 4.82
C ARG A 176 -1.69 -9.81 4.77
N ALA A 177 -0.45 -9.99 4.38
CA ALA A 177 0.50 -8.91 4.25
C ALA A 177 1.01 -8.80 2.82
N HIS A 178 1.26 -7.57 2.39
CA HIS A 178 1.90 -7.24 1.11
C HIS A 178 3.11 -6.35 1.38
N VAL A 179 4.22 -6.64 0.71
CA VAL A 179 5.48 -5.85 0.75
C VAL A 179 5.72 -5.21 -0.58
#